data_bda2075ded116465abc78fee604a6a1d
#
_entry.id   bda2075ded116465abc78fee604a6a1d
#
_cell.length_a   1.000
_cell.length_b   1.000
_cell.length_c   1.000
_cell.angle_alpha   90.00
_cell.angle_beta   90.00
_cell.angle_gamma   90.00
#
_symmetry.space_group_name_H-M   'P 1'
#
loop_
_entity.id
_entity.type
_entity.pdbx_description
1 polymer ?
#
loop_
_entity_poly.entity_id
_entity_poly.type
_entity_poly.pdbx_seq_one_letter_code
_entity_poly.pdbx_strand_id
1 'polypeptide(L)'
;MFKVVQAAQYKRLKAIRHPLWVKAMTMQINSKKTKFFRWHDSGDIQDLKHLAKIFEVARRSPDVQHWLPTREAWTAKYQDRAPANLKLIFSMPMVNQEAAGGWNYTSTVGTDPKKATCPAPKQGNECKSCRACWDKKIKNVAYLAH
;
A
#
# COMPACT_ATOMS: atom_id res chain seq x y z
N MET A 1 18.14 14.22 -4.01
CA MET A 1 17.99 12.74 -3.86
C MET A 1 19.36 12.10 -4.00
N PHE A 2 19.73 11.22 -3.08
CA PHE A 2 21.05 10.56 -3.13
C PHE A 2 21.15 9.63 -4.35
N LYS A 3 22.24 9.70 -5.10
CA LYS A 3 22.47 8.91 -6.33
C LYS A 3 22.28 7.39 -6.11
N VAL A 4 22.68 6.88 -4.94
CA VAL A 4 22.49 5.45 -4.57
C VAL A 4 21.02 5.06 -4.48
N VAL A 5 20.19 5.92 -3.88
CA VAL A 5 18.75 5.69 -3.75
C VAL A 5 18.09 5.71 -5.13
N GLN A 6 18.46 6.66 -5.98
CA GLN A 6 17.95 6.75 -7.35
C GLN A 6 18.31 5.50 -8.17
N ALA A 7 19.56 5.05 -8.10
CA ALA A 7 19.99 3.82 -8.79
C ALA A 7 19.22 2.58 -8.30
N ALA A 8 18.95 2.48 -6.99
CA ALA A 8 18.14 1.40 -6.43
C ALA A 8 16.69 1.44 -6.94
N GLN A 9 16.08 2.62 -7.07
CA GLN A 9 14.73 2.78 -7.64
C GLN A 9 14.67 2.31 -9.09
N TYR A 10 15.63 2.69 -9.93
CA TYR A 10 15.69 2.22 -11.33
C TYR A 10 15.87 0.71 -11.44
N LYS A 11 16.70 0.09 -10.56
CA LYS A 11 16.85 -1.37 -10.52
C LYS A 11 15.52 -2.06 -10.16
N ARG A 12 14.79 -1.54 -9.18
CA ARG A 12 13.48 -2.06 -8.78
C ARG A 12 12.47 -1.95 -9.91
N LEU A 13 12.40 -0.81 -10.58
CA LEU A 13 11.53 -0.58 -11.74
C LEU A 13 11.80 -1.59 -12.87
N LYS A 14 13.07 -1.82 -13.20
CA LYS A 14 13.48 -2.85 -14.16
C LYS A 14 13.06 -4.26 -13.72
N ALA A 15 13.25 -4.57 -12.44
CA ALA A 15 12.96 -5.89 -11.89
C ALA A 15 11.47 -6.27 -12.00
N ILE A 16 10.54 -5.32 -11.94
CA ILE A 16 9.09 -5.57 -12.10
C ILE A 16 8.78 -6.32 -13.41
N ARG A 17 9.54 -6.05 -14.47
CA ARG A 17 9.34 -6.69 -15.79
C ARG A 17 9.92 -8.10 -15.88
N HIS A 18 10.75 -8.50 -14.92
CA HIS A 18 11.40 -9.81 -14.95
C HIS A 18 10.37 -10.95 -14.80
N PRO A 19 10.48 -12.06 -15.56
CA PRO A 19 9.54 -13.18 -15.47
C PRO A 19 9.46 -13.81 -14.07
N LEU A 20 10.56 -13.85 -13.33
CA LEU A 20 10.63 -14.41 -11.99
C LEU A 20 10.24 -13.46 -10.87
N TRP A 21 9.80 -12.22 -11.18
CA TRP A 21 9.53 -11.22 -10.16
C TRP A 21 8.44 -11.67 -9.16
N VAL A 22 7.34 -12.25 -9.66
CA VAL A 22 6.27 -12.80 -8.80
C VAL A 22 6.80 -13.87 -7.87
N LYS A 23 7.58 -14.81 -8.40
CA LYS A 23 8.19 -15.90 -7.60
C LYS A 23 9.11 -15.33 -6.52
N ALA A 24 10.00 -14.42 -6.89
CA ALA A 24 10.95 -13.81 -5.95
C ALA A 24 10.25 -13.03 -4.84
N MET A 25 9.26 -12.18 -5.19
CA MET A 25 8.48 -11.43 -4.21
C MET A 25 7.71 -12.34 -3.26
N THR A 26 7.05 -13.38 -3.80
CA THR A 26 6.32 -14.37 -2.98
C THR A 26 7.26 -15.06 -1.99
N MET A 27 8.43 -15.53 -2.44
CA MET A 27 9.41 -16.18 -1.58
C MET A 27 9.89 -15.23 -0.46
N GLN A 28 10.23 -13.98 -0.81
CA GLN A 28 10.68 -12.99 0.17
C GLN A 28 9.61 -12.68 1.22
N ILE A 29 8.35 -12.51 0.80
CA ILE A 29 7.24 -12.19 1.71
C ILE A 29 6.97 -13.38 2.63
N ASN A 30 6.87 -14.59 2.09
CA ASN A 30 6.57 -15.80 2.87
C ASN A 30 7.73 -16.20 3.82
N SER A 31 8.97 -15.80 3.53
CA SER A 31 10.11 -16.06 4.42
C SER A 31 10.10 -15.19 5.69
N LYS A 32 9.27 -14.14 5.76
CA LYS A 32 9.22 -13.26 6.92
C LYS A 32 8.28 -13.80 8.01
N LYS A 33 8.65 -13.57 9.26
CA LYS A 33 7.78 -13.92 10.42
C LYS A 33 6.53 -13.04 10.49
N THR A 34 6.63 -11.81 9.97
CA THR A 34 5.48 -10.89 9.96
C THR A 34 4.39 -11.37 9.00
N LYS A 35 3.14 -11.24 9.44
CA LYS A 35 1.94 -11.55 8.63
C LYS A 35 1.32 -10.30 8.01
N PHE A 36 2.03 -9.18 8.02
CA PHE A 36 1.60 -7.90 7.48
C PHE A 36 2.65 -7.34 6.55
N PHE A 37 2.25 -7.06 5.31
CA PHE A 37 3.14 -6.54 4.28
C PHE A 37 2.57 -5.25 3.69
N ARG A 38 3.41 -4.19 3.61
CA ARG A 38 3.10 -2.95 2.93
C ARG A 38 3.82 -2.91 1.59
N TRP A 39 3.05 -2.67 0.53
CA TRP A 39 3.60 -2.35 -0.78
C TRP A 39 4.07 -0.90 -0.85
N HIS A 40 5.07 -0.63 -1.67
CA HIS A 40 5.56 0.70 -2.00
C HIS A 40 5.86 1.58 -0.78
N ASP A 41 7.09 1.53 -0.34
CA ASP A 41 7.64 2.54 0.57
C ASP A 41 7.85 3.87 -0.16
N SER A 42 8.25 3.77 -1.45
CA SER A 42 8.32 4.86 -2.40
C SER A 42 7.93 4.36 -3.79
N GLY A 43 7.36 5.22 -4.62
CA GLY A 43 6.82 4.86 -5.93
C GLY A 43 5.36 4.41 -5.87
N ASP A 44 4.84 3.96 -7.01
CA ASP A 44 3.46 3.53 -7.14
C ASP A 44 3.32 2.41 -8.18
N ILE A 45 2.08 1.97 -8.43
CA ILE A 45 1.74 0.97 -9.43
C ILE A 45 2.05 1.53 -10.83
N GLN A 46 2.87 0.83 -11.60
CA GLN A 46 3.38 1.35 -12.87
C GLN A 46 2.38 1.19 -14.03
N ASP A 47 1.69 0.04 -14.06
CA ASP A 47 0.74 -0.31 -15.11
C ASP A 47 -0.15 -1.48 -14.65
N LEU A 48 -1.10 -1.87 -15.50
CA LEU A 48 -2.00 -2.99 -15.23
C LEU A 48 -1.26 -4.33 -15.05
N LYS A 49 -0.15 -4.53 -15.78
CA LYS A 49 0.65 -5.77 -15.64
C LYS A 49 1.32 -5.83 -14.27
N HIS A 50 1.79 -4.69 -13.76
CA HIS A 50 2.34 -4.61 -12.41
C HIS A 50 1.26 -4.87 -11.35
N LEU A 51 0.08 -4.26 -11.47
CA LEU A 51 -1.04 -4.50 -10.58
C LEU A 51 -1.44 -5.99 -10.55
N ALA A 52 -1.55 -6.63 -11.72
CA ALA A 52 -1.86 -8.04 -11.84
C ALA A 52 -0.81 -8.93 -11.14
N LYS A 53 0.47 -8.60 -11.28
CA LYS A 53 1.57 -9.28 -10.58
C LYS A 53 1.48 -9.11 -9.05
N ILE A 54 1.14 -7.92 -8.55
CA ILE A 54 0.93 -7.66 -7.12
C ILE A 54 -0.23 -8.52 -6.59
N PHE A 55 -1.34 -8.59 -7.32
CA PHE A 55 -2.47 -9.44 -6.96
C PHE A 55 -2.09 -10.93 -6.92
N GLU A 56 -1.28 -11.37 -7.88
CA GLU A 56 -0.79 -12.75 -7.92
C GLU A 56 0.13 -13.07 -6.74
N VAL A 57 1.04 -12.16 -6.36
CA VAL A 57 1.87 -12.32 -5.16
C VAL A 57 0.99 -12.43 -3.91
N ALA A 58 -0.04 -11.61 -3.78
CA ALA A 58 -0.95 -11.67 -2.63
C ALA A 58 -1.69 -13.02 -2.58
N ARG A 59 -2.18 -13.55 -3.71
CA ARG A 59 -2.81 -14.89 -3.76
C ARG A 59 -1.86 -16.00 -3.35
N ARG A 60 -0.58 -15.88 -3.72
CA ARG A 60 0.47 -16.85 -3.35
C ARG A 60 1.02 -16.69 -1.94
N SER A 61 0.54 -15.69 -1.21
CA SER A 61 0.90 -15.40 0.18
C SER A 61 -0.37 -15.33 1.05
N PRO A 62 -1.20 -16.39 1.10
CA PRO A 62 -2.55 -16.33 1.69
C PRO A 62 -2.54 -16.00 3.19
N ASP A 63 -1.46 -16.36 3.91
CA ASP A 63 -1.31 -16.09 5.34
C ASP A 63 -0.83 -14.69 5.67
N VAL A 64 -0.55 -13.86 4.63
CA VAL A 64 -0.06 -12.49 4.80
C VAL A 64 -1.14 -11.50 4.39
N GLN A 65 -1.39 -10.51 5.23
CA GLN A 65 -2.26 -9.39 4.92
C GLN A 65 -1.46 -8.31 4.20
N HIS A 66 -1.93 -7.89 3.02
CA HIS A 66 -1.26 -6.92 2.17
C HIS A 66 -1.96 -5.56 2.24
N TRP A 67 -1.19 -4.49 2.40
CA TRP A 67 -1.61 -3.11 2.25
C TRP A 67 -0.96 -2.51 1.00
N LEU A 68 -1.78 -2.12 0.03
CA LEU A 68 -1.35 -1.51 -1.23
C LEU A 68 -1.87 -0.07 -1.32
N PRO A 69 -1.09 0.93 -0.87
CA PRO A 69 -1.42 2.33 -1.10
C PRO A 69 -1.12 2.71 -2.55
N THR A 70 -1.97 3.56 -3.14
CA THR A 70 -1.77 4.07 -4.50
C THR A 70 -2.39 5.46 -4.68
N ARG A 71 -1.85 6.24 -5.60
CA ARG A 71 -2.44 7.48 -6.15
C ARG A 71 -2.89 7.31 -7.60
N GLU A 72 -2.77 6.13 -8.15
CA GLU A 72 -3.13 5.80 -9.51
C GLU A 72 -4.64 5.60 -9.65
N ALA A 73 -5.38 6.66 -10.04
CA ALA A 73 -6.84 6.68 -10.10
C ALA A 73 -7.44 5.60 -11.01
N TRP A 74 -6.73 5.18 -12.06
CA TRP A 74 -7.18 4.13 -12.97
C TRP A 74 -7.36 2.77 -12.28
N THR A 75 -6.74 2.55 -11.12
CA THR A 75 -6.84 1.30 -10.35
C THR A 75 -8.23 1.10 -9.72
N ALA A 76 -9.07 2.14 -9.66
CA ALA A 76 -10.46 2.05 -9.19
C ALA A 76 -11.25 0.94 -9.88
N LYS A 77 -11.03 0.74 -11.19
CA LYS A 77 -11.69 -0.30 -12.00
C LYS A 77 -11.38 -1.74 -11.54
N TYR A 78 -10.33 -1.91 -10.75
CA TYR A 78 -9.82 -3.22 -10.36
C TYR A 78 -9.95 -3.49 -8.85
N GLN A 79 -10.47 -2.54 -8.07
CA GLN A 79 -10.53 -2.67 -6.62
C GLN A 79 -11.33 -3.90 -6.15
N ASP A 80 -12.41 -4.25 -6.88
CA ASP A 80 -13.24 -5.42 -6.56
C ASP A 80 -12.60 -6.75 -6.98
N ARG A 81 -11.53 -6.70 -7.77
CA ARG A 81 -10.73 -7.88 -8.17
C ARG A 81 -9.54 -8.13 -7.23
N ALA A 82 -9.34 -7.25 -6.25
CA ALA A 82 -8.27 -7.41 -5.28
C ALA A 82 -8.45 -8.68 -4.46
N PRO A 83 -7.40 -9.48 -4.23
CA PRO A 83 -7.46 -10.67 -3.39
C PRO A 83 -8.00 -10.37 -1.99
N ALA A 84 -8.63 -11.38 -1.35
CA ALA A 84 -9.25 -11.23 -0.04
C ALA A 84 -8.27 -10.71 1.03
N ASN A 85 -7.00 -11.09 0.93
CA ASN A 85 -5.92 -10.69 1.84
C ASN A 85 -5.19 -9.40 1.39
N LEU A 86 -5.68 -8.67 0.37
CA LEU A 86 -5.10 -7.41 -0.07
C LEU A 86 -6.09 -6.26 0.06
N LYS A 87 -5.68 -5.19 0.74
CA LYS A 87 -6.42 -3.94 0.85
C LYS A 87 -5.77 -2.89 -0.06
N LEU A 88 -6.43 -2.58 -1.18
CA LEU A 88 -6.05 -1.52 -2.10
C LEU A 88 -6.62 -0.20 -1.57
N ILE A 89 -5.77 0.75 -1.24
CA ILE A 89 -6.15 2.04 -0.63
C ILE A 89 -5.78 3.18 -1.57
N PHE A 90 -6.75 3.98 -1.97
CA PHE A 90 -6.48 5.22 -2.68
C PHE A 90 -6.06 6.32 -1.71
N SER A 91 -4.85 6.82 -1.88
CA SER A 91 -4.29 7.90 -1.06
C SER A 91 -4.67 9.24 -1.67
N MET A 92 -5.48 10.02 -0.95
CA MET A 92 -5.93 11.34 -1.41
C MET A 92 -4.73 12.25 -1.67
N PRO A 93 -4.68 12.93 -2.84
CA PRO A 93 -3.47 13.67 -3.25
C PRO A 93 -3.23 14.97 -2.49
N MET A 94 -4.27 15.60 -1.94
CA MET A 94 -4.17 16.90 -1.29
C MET A 94 -4.38 16.80 0.21
N VAL A 95 -3.67 17.65 0.96
CA VAL A 95 -3.88 17.83 2.40
C VAL A 95 -5.26 18.46 2.65
N ASN A 96 -5.95 18.00 3.69
CA ASN A 96 -7.32 18.37 4.06
C ASN A 96 -8.39 18.02 3.02
N GLN A 97 -8.06 17.21 2.03
CA GLN A 97 -9.02 16.68 1.08
C GLN A 97 -9.84 15.56 1.74
N GLU A 98 -11.15 15.58 1.53
CA GLU A 98 -12.03 14.51 1.98
C GLU A 98 -11.84 13.23 1.16
N ALA A 99 -12.26 12.11 1.73
CA ALA A 99 -12.23 10.82 1.06
C ALA A 99 -13.10 10.85 -0.21
N ALA A 100 -12.52 10.43 -1.33
CA ALA A 100 -13.25 10.36 -2.60
C ALA A 100 -14.30 9.24 -2.58
N GLY A 101 -15.49 9.51 -3.13
CA GLY A 101 -16.47 8.48 -3.44
C GLY A 101 -15.98 7.54 -4.54
N GLY A 102 -16.62 6.35 -4.60
CA GLY A 102 -16.29 5.34 -5.63
C GLY A 102 -15.08 4.47 -5.30
N TRP A 103 -14.45 4.65 -4.13
CA TRP A 103 -13.37 3.81 -3.61
C TRP A 103 -13.83 2.97 -2.43
N ASN A 104 -13.43 1.70 -2.43
CA ASN A 104 -13.71 0.80 -1.29
C ASN A 104 -12.93 1.24 -0.04
N TYR A 105 -11.70 1.72 -0.25
CA TYR A 105 -10.79 2.15 0.82
C TYR A 105 -10.01 3.38 0.39
N THR A 106 -9.88 4.33 1.31
CA THR A 106 -9.13 5.58 1.12
C THR A 106 -8.17 5.84 2.26
N SER A 107 -7.21 6.71 2.03
CA SER A 107 -6.48 7.38 3.09
C SER A 107 -6.41 8.88 2.83
N THR A 108 -6.51 9.67 3.89
CA THR A 108 -6.50 11.12 3.87
C THR A 108 -5.37 11.66 4.73
N VAL A 109 -4.90 12.87 4.43
CA VAL A 109 -3.94 13.60 5.26
C VAL A 109 -4.58 14.92 5.65
N GLY A 110 -4.60 15.25 6.92
CA GLY A 110 -5.21 16.47 7.43
C GLY A 110 -4.37 17.16 8.49
N THR A 111 -4.61 18.45 8.70
CA THR A 111 -3.93 19.27 9.71
C THR A 111 -4.62 19.24 11.07
N ASP A 112 -5.88 18.79 11.14
CA ASP A 112 -6.64 18.69 12.38
C ASP A 112 -6.32 17.37 13.11
N PRO A 113 -5.66 17.43 14.28
CA PRO A 113 -5.31 16.21 15.04
C PRO A 113 -6.54 15.44 15.58
N LYS A 114 -7.71 16.12 15.70
CA LYS A 114 -8.95 15.48 16.15
C LYS A 114 -9.55 14.56 15.10
N LYS A 115 -9.27 14.82 13.83
CA LYS A 115 -9.72 13.99 12.69
C LYS A 115 -8.76 12.86 12.34
N ALA A 116 -7.53 12.87 12.87
CA ALA A 116 -6.56 11.83 12.60
C ALA A 116 -6.94 10.52 13.31
N THR A 117 -7.02 9.43 12.54
CA THR A 117 -7.32 8.09 13.06
C THR A 117 -6.07 7.22 13.19
N CYS A 118 -4.96 7.61 12.55
CA CYS A 118 -3.68 6.90 12.67
C CYS A 118 -3.00 7.24 14.00
N PRO A 119 -2.72 6.27 14.87
CA PRO A 119 -2.10 6.53 16.16
C PRO A 119 -0.57 6.68 16.11
N ALA A 120 0.06 6.39 14.96
CA ALA A 120 1.52 6.35 14.84
C ALA A 120 2.25 7.60 15.36
N PRO A 121 1.80 8.84 15.11
CA PRO A 121 2.47 10.04 15.63
C PRO A 121 2.56 10.09 17.15
N LYS A 122 1.57 9.49 17.83
CA LYS A 122 1.54 9.41 19.31
C LYS A 122 2.30 8.19 19.87
N GLN A 123 2.85 7.35 18.99
CA GLN A 123 3.50 6.08 19.31
C GLN A 123 4.95 6.01 18.81
N GLY A 124 5.62 7.17 18.64
CA GLY A 124 6.98 7.25 18.10
C GLY A 124 7.07 6.94 16.61
N ASN A 125 6.02 7.27 15.85
CA ASN A 125 5.87 6.98 14.41
C ASN A 125 5.84 5.48 14.07
N GLU A 126 5.45 4.64 15.02
CA GLU A 126 5.33 3.20 14.85
C GLU A 126 3.88 2.72 14.86
N CYS A 127 3.56 1.71 14.06
CA CYS A 127 2.21 1.12 14.04
C CYS A 127 1.88 0.31 15.30
N LYS A 128 2.89 -0.21 16.00
CA LYS A 128 2.74 -1.11 17.16
C LYS A 128 1.66 -2.18 16.92
N SER A 129 0.60 -2.20 17.74
CA SER A 129 -0.54 -3.12 17.58
C SER A 129 -1.60 -2.67 16.57
N CYS A 130 -1.55 -1.43 16.07
CA CYS A 130 -2.50 -0.92 15.10
C CYS A 130 -2.37 -1.63 13.75
N ARG A 131 -3.49 -2.07 13.17
CA ARG A 131 -3.57 -2.73 11.85
C ARG A 131 -4.61 -2.11 10.91
N ALA A 132 -5.03 -0.87 11.16
CA ALA A 132 -6.08 -0.18 10.40
C ALA A 132 -5.81 -0.16 8.88
N CYS A 133 -4.53 -0.04 8.47
CA CYS A 133 -4.15 -0.03 7.07
C CYS A 133 -4.36 -1.39 6.37
N TRP A 134 -4.45 -2.48 7.11
CA TRP A 134 -4.72 -3.84 6.60
C TRP A 134 -6.16 -4.29 6.85
N ASP A 135 -6.85 -3.69 7.84
CA ASP A 135 -8.21 -4.07 8.22
C ASP A 135 -9.25 -3.53 7.22
N LYS A 136 -9.93 -4.43 6.52
CA LYS A 136 -10.99 -4.10 5.53
C LYS A 136 -12.27 -3.56 6.16
N LYS A 137 -12.44 -3.61 7.48
CA LYS A 137 -13.54 -2.93 8.18
C LYS A 137 -13.34 -1.42 8.23
N ILE A 138 -12.09 -0.96 8.20
CA ILE A 138 -11.74 0.47 8.22
C ILE A 138 -11.78 1.02 6.79
N LYS A 139 -12.71 1.89 6.47
CA LYS A 139 -12.90 2.44 5.11
C LYS A 139 -11.92 3.57 4.78
N ASN A 140 -11.60 4.43 5.76
CA ASN A 140 -10.63 5.51 5.60
C ASN A 140 -9.65 5.53 6.76
N VAL A 141 -8.36 5.72 6.45
CA VAL A 141 -7.32 5.97 7.44
C VAL A 141 -6.88 7.42 7.29
N ALA A 142 -7.11 8.23 8.32
CA ALA A 142 -6.73 9.64 8.34
C ALA A 142 -5.39 9.82 9.07
N TYR A 143 -4.42 10.37 8.36
CA TYR A 143 -3.09 10.72 8.87
C TYR A 143 -3.03 12.19 9.26
N LEU A 144 -2.22 12.50 10.27
CA LEU A 144 -1.86 13.88 10.61
C LEU A 144 -0.73 14.33 9.68
N ALA A 145 -0.86 15.53 9.10
CA ALA A 145 0.21 16.17 8.35
C ALA A 145 1.39 16.50 9.30
N HIS A 146 2.59 16.30 8.83
CA HIS A 146 3.84 16.64 9.54
C HIS A 146 4.39 17.96 9.05
#